data_13ddd5e7ef6007a8e43539be34131ee7
#
_entry.id   13ddd5e7ef6007a8e43539be34131ee7
#
_cell.length_a   1.000
_cell.length_b   1.000
_cell.length_c   1.000
_cell.angle_alpha   90.00
_cell.angle_beta   90.00
_cell.angle_gamma   90.00
#
_symmetry.space_group_name_H-M   'P 1'
#
loop_
_entity.id
_entity.type
_entity.pdbx_description
1 polymer ?
#
loop_
_entity_poly.entity_id
_entity_poly.type
_entity_poly.pdbx_seq_one_letter_code
_entity_poly.pdbx_strand_id
1 'polypeptide(L)'
;MSNIVKMTVKDRHNIIKYGYNLPSTLQTYFPFFGQFLSIFEFTPEEEKEYGIKIVDGEITCNCPDKLFDIDVDQVPEGIHAAIKMRVTDYKAEMKKLREANKDNKEYKDSPLFVAIVENLSKLLTAEEIKETEPEYQEKLAKEKEKKPILKLIKR
;
A
#
# COMPACT_ATOMS: atom_id res chain seq x y z
N MET A 1 -2.43 -15.52 15.82
CA MET A 1 -3.16 -14.25 16.03
C MET A 1 -3.34 -13.54 14.71
N SER A 2 -4.57 -13.17 14.39
CA SER A 2 -4.83 -12.41 13.17
C SER A 2 -4.55 -10.93 13.40
N ASN A 3 -4.01 -10.27 12.39
CA ASN A 3 -3.78 -8.82 12.41
C ASN A 3 -5.04 -8.12 11.91
N ILE A 4 -5.75 -7.48 12.82
CA ILE A 4 -6.97 -6.76 12.50
C ILE A 4 -6.65 -5.27 12.34
N VAL A 5 -7.04 -4.72 11.20
CA VAL A 5 -6.94 -3.28 10.92
C VAL A 5 -8.34 -2.71 10.85
N LYS A 6 -8.54 -1.59 11.53
CA LYS A 6 -9.84 -0.91 11.52
C LYS A 6 -9.89 0.07 10.34
N MET A 7 -10.92 -0.06 9.52
CA MET A 7 -11.08 0.74 8.30
C MET A 7 -12.48 1.29 8.17
N THR A 8 -12.57 2.54 7.71
CA THR A 8 -13.86 3.14 7.34
C THR A 8 -14.29 2.63 5.96
N VAL A 9 -15.52 2.93 5.56
CA VAL A 9 -16.01 2.65 4.20
C VAL A 9 -15.07 3.26 3.16
N LYS A 10 -14.66 4.49 3.37
CA LYS A 10 -13.75 5.19 2.47
C LYS A 10 -12.38 4.50 2.38
N ASP A 11 -11.84 4.05 3.53
CA ASP A 11 -10.57 3.33 3.56
C ASP A 11 -10.64 2.04 2.74
N ARG A 12 -11.70 1.25 2.91
CA ARG A 12 -11.91 0.02 2.16
C ARG A 12 -12.00 0.29 0.66
N HIS A 13 -12.76 1.30 0.28
CA HIS A 13 -12.89 1.70 -1.12
C HIS A 13 -11.54 2.12 -1.71
N ASN A 14 -10.76 2.88 -0.97
CA ASN A 14 -9.45 3.33 -1.42
C ASN A 14 -8.46 2.17 -1.61
N ILE A 15 -8.51 1.15 -0.76
CA ILE A 15 -7.69 -0.05 -0.95
C ILE A 15 -8.02 -0.72 -2.29
N ILE A 16 -9.30 -0.87 -2.60
CA ILE A 16 -9.72 -1.44 -3.87
C ILE A 16 -9.23 -0.58 -5.03
N LYS A 17 -9.44 0.72 -4.94
CA LYS A 17 -9.06 1.69 -5.97
C LYS A 17 -7.55 1.68 -6.24
N TYR A 18 -6.75 1.73 -5.19
CA TYR A 18 -5.29 1.78 -5.32
C TYR A 18 -4.65 0.40 -5.48
N GLY A 19 -5.39 -0.66 -5.16
CA GLY A 19 -4.96 -2.02 -5.46
C GLY A 19 -4.72 -2.24 -6.94
N TYR A 20 -5.48 -1.57 -7.79
CA TYR A 20 -5.29 -1.65 -9.25
C TYR A 20 -4.00 -0.96 -9.73
N ASN A 21 -3.31 -0.23 -8.86
CA ASN A 21 -2.01 0.35 -9.20
C ASN A 21 -0.84 -0.62 -8.96
N LEU A 22 -1.13 -1.84 -8.49
CA LEU A 22 -0.12 -2.89 -8.41
C LEU A 22 0.26 -3.32 -9.83
N PRO A 23 1.48 -3.87 -10.02
CA PRO A 23 1.94 -4.23 -11.37
C PRO A 23 0.93 -5.11 -12.12
N SER A 24 0.71 -4.82 -13.40
CA SER A 24 -0.22 -5.58 -14.25
C SER A 24 0.13 -7.07 -14.32
N THR A 25 1.42 -7.39 -14.26
CA THR A 25 1.89 -8.78 -14.22
C THR A 25 1.35 -9.51 -12.99
N LEU A 26 1.26 -8.81 -11.85
CA LEU A 26 0.68 -9.37 -10.63
C LEU A 26 -0.80 -9.68 -10.84
N GLN A 27 -1.54 -8.76 -11.47
CA GLN A 27 -2.97 -8.94 -11.73
C GLN A 27 -3.24 -10.13 -12.66
N THR A 28 -2.34 -10.38 -13.63
CA THR A 28 -2.48 -11.45 -14.61
C THR A 28 -2.06 -12.81 -14.05
N TYR A 29 -0.94 -12.86 -13.32
CA TYR A 29 -0.35 -14.13 -12.86
C TYR A 29 -0.76 -14.54 -11.46
N PHE A 30 -1.38 -13.66 -10.69
CA PHE A 30 -1.87 -14.01 -9.35
C PHE A 30 -3.36 -14.32 -9.42
N PRO A 31 -3.74 -15.61 -9.41
CA PRO A 31 -5.17 -15.97 -9.44
C PRO A 31 -5.92 -15.48 -8.19
N PHE A 32 -5.19 -15.12 -7.15
CA PHE A 32 -5.76 -14.66 -5.88
C PHE A 32 -5.95 -13.14 -5.81
N PHE A 33 -5.68 -12.41 -6.91
CA PHE A 33 -5.85 -10.96 -6.93
C PHE A 33 -7.30 -10.56 -6.67
N GLY A 34 -8.24 -11.28 -7.29
CA GLY A 34 -9.67 -11.09 -7.05
C GLY A 34 -10.05 -11.35 -5.60
N GLN A 35 -9.46 -12.39 -4.99
CA GLN A 35 -9.69 -12.68 -3.57
C GLN A 35 -9.15 -11.58 -2.68
N PHE A 36 -8.00 -11.01 -3.02
CA PHE A 36 -7.45 -9.86 -2.30
C PHE A 36 -8.43 -8.69 -2.31
N LEU A 37 -8.94 -8.32 -3.48
CA LEU A 37 -9.90 -7.22 -3.57
C LEU A 37 -11.20 -7.52 -2.82
N SER A 38 -11.65 -8.78 -2.84
CA SER A 38 -12.90 -9.17 -2.19
C SER A 38 -12.88 -8.99 -0.67
N ILE A 39 -11.70 -9.00 -0.05
CA ILE A 39 -11.55 -8.74 1.39
C ILE A 39 -12.12 -7.35 1.75
N PHE A 40 -12.00 -6.40 0.83
CA PHE A 40 -12.37 -5.00 1.06
C PHE A 40 -13.70 -4.61 0.41
N GLU A 41 -14.27 -5.45 -0.46
CA GLU A 41 -15.53 -5.19 -1.14
C GLU A 41 -16.70 -5.20 -0.16
N PHE A 42 -17.78 -4.51 -0.55
CA PHE A 42 -18.98 -4.44 0.26
C PHE A 42 -19.99 -5.47 -0.22
N THR A 43 -20.66 -6.14 0.74
CA THR A 43 -21.76 -7.03 0.41
C THR A 43 -22.99 -6.20 0.06
N PRO A 44 -23.96 -6.78 -0.68
CA PRO A 44 -25.23 -6.08 -0.94
C PRO A 44 -25.95 -5.67 0.35
N GLU A 45 -25.83 -6.47 1.41
CA GLU A 45 -26.41 -6.18 2.72
C GLU A 45 -25.75 -4.96 3.35
N GLU A 46 -24.41 -4.87 3.27
CA GLU A 46 -23.65 -3.70 3.77
C GLU A 46 -24.01 -2.44 2.98
N GLU A 47 -24.10 -2.54 1.66
CA GLU A 47 -24.47 -1.39 0.82
C GLU A 47 -25.84 -0.83 1.21
N LYS A 48 -26.79 -1.70 1.48
CA LYS A 48 -28.15 -1.32 1.87
C LYS A 48 -28.18 -0.75 3.29
N GLU A 49 -27.55 -1.45 4.24
CA GLU A 49 -27.58 -1.07 5.66
C GLU A 49 -26.89 0.27 5.90
N TYR A 50 -25.76 0.50 5.25
CA TYR A 50 -24.94 1.70 5.47
C TYR A 50 -25.11 2.76 4.40
N GLY A 51 -26.03 2.54 3.45
CA GLY A 51 -26.29 3.51 2.38
C GLY A 51 -25.08 3.80 1.51
N ILE A 52 -24.28 2.77 1.21
CA ILE A 52 -23.06 2.92 0.43
C ILE A 52 -23.40 3.16 -1.04
N LYS A 53 -22.90 4.27 -1.59
CA LYS A 53 -23.09 4.66 -2.99
C LYS A 53 -21.80 5.25 -3.54
N ILE A 54 -21.58 5.05 -4.84
CA ILE A 54 -20.49 5.69 -5.56
C ILE A 54 -21.09 6.68 -6.53
N VAL A 55 -20.76 7.97 -6.35
CA VAL A 55 -21.25 9.06 -7.19
C VAL A 55 -20.05 9.85 -7.69
N ASP A 56 -19.89 9.91 -9.02
CA ASP A 56 -18.77 10.61 -9.67
C ASP A 56 -17.41 10.14 -9.17
N GLY A 57 -17.30 8.82 -8.93
CA GLY A 57 -16.05 8.22 -8.47
C GLY A 57 -15.79 8.35 -6.98
N GLU A 58 -16.64 9.06 -6.25
CA GLU A 58 -16.52 9.21 -4.80
C GLU A 58 -17.52 8.32 -4.08
N ILE A 59 -17.05 7.71 -2.99
CA ILE A 59 -17.92 6.85 -2.18
C ILE A 59 -18.56 7.65 -1.05
N THR A 60 -19.86 7.42 -0.83
CA THR A 60 -20.61 8.04 0.26
C THR A 60 -21.33 6.96 1.04
N CYS A 61 -21.63 7.25 2.32
CA CYS A 61 -22.37 6.34 3.18
C CYS A 61 -23.03 7.11 4.33
N ASN A 62 -23.91 6.43 5.07
CA ASN A 62 -24.60 7.03 6.23
C ASN A 62 -23.72 7.06 7.49
N CYS A 63 -22.59 6.35 7.49
CA CYS A 63 -21.76 6.19 8.68
C CYS A 63 -20.28 6.34 8.32
N PRO A 64 -19.83 7.57 7.93
CA PRO A 64 -18.46 7.77 7.48
C PRO A 64 -17.41 7.47 8.54
N ASP A 65 -17.77 7.55 9.83
CA ASP A 65 -16.83 7.32 10.94
C ASP A 65 -16.85 5.89 11.48
N LYS A 66 -17.76 5.03 10.94
CA LYS A 66 -17.81 3.65 11.40
C LYS A 66 -16.57 2.88 10.97
N LEU A 67 -15.98 2.13 11.92
CA LEU A 67 -14.80 1.30 11.67
C LEU A 67 -15.21 -0.16 11.54
N PHE A 68 -14.70 -0.79 10.48
CA PHE A 68 -14.89 -2.22 10.21
C PHE A 68 -13.59 -2.94 10.50
N ASP A 69 -13.67 -4.12 11.09
CA ASP A 69 -12.52 -4.94 11.37
C ASP A 69 -12.16 -5.74 10.11
N ILE A 70 -10.97 -5.50 9.59
CA ILE A 70 -10.44 -6.18 8.42
C ILE A 70 -9.25 -7.04 8.83
N ASP A 71 -9.32 -8.33 8.54
CA ASP A 71 -8.22 -9.26 8.82
C ASP A 71 -7.23 -9.22 7.66
N VAL A 72 -6.13 -8.48 7.85
CA VAL A 72 -5.12 -8.30 6.80
C VAL A 72 -4.24 -9.55 6.62
N ASP A 73 -4.32 -10.53 7.53
CA ASP A 73 -3.62 -11.80 7.35
C ASP A 73 -4.24 -12.62 6.21
N GLN A 74 -5.46 -12.29 5.78
CA GLN A 74 -6.11 -12.93 4.64
C GLN A 74 -5.54 -12.45 3.30
N VAL A 75 -4.75 -11.36 3.30
CA VAL A 75 -4.08 -10.91 2.08
C VAL A 75 -3.02 -11.94 1.68
N PRO A 76 -3.08 -12.47 0.45
CA PRO A 76 -2.08 -13.45 0.00
C PRO A 76 -0.67 -12.91 0.12
N GLU A 77 0.27 -13.75 0.56
CA GLU A 77 1.66 -13.35 0.83
C GLU A 77 2.34 -12.66 -0.35
N GLY A 78 2.15 -13.19 -1.56
CA GLY A 78 2.72 -12.59 -2.76
C GLY A 78 2.19 -11.18 -3.04
N ILE A 79 0.91 -10.94 -2.77
CA ILE A 79 0.29 -9.62 -2.93
C ILE A 79 0.80 -8.69 -1.83
N HIS A 80 0.93 -9.20 -0.61
CA HIS A 80 1.47 -8.43 0.52
C HIS A 80 2.89 -7.92 0.21
N ALA A 81 3.75 -8.81 -0.32
CA ALA A 81 5.11 -8.45 -0.72
C ALA A 81 5.11 -7.40 -1.84
N ALA A 82 4.19 -7.52 -2.80
CA ALA A 82 4.06 -6.55 -3.89
C ALA A 82 3.60 -5.18 -3.39
N ILE A 83 2.71 -5.15 -2.40
CA ILE A 83 2.27 -3.91 -1.75
C ILE A 83 3.46 -3.22 -1.09
N LYS A 84 4.25 -3.97 -0.33
CA LYS A 84 5.44 -3.45 0.35
C LYS A 84 6.43 -2.87 -0.68
N MET A 85 6.67 -3.59 -1.77
CA MET A 85 7.55 -3.14 -2.85
C MET A 85 7.03 -1.85 -3.49
N ARG A 86 5.72 -1.78 -3.78
CA ARG A 86 5.12 -0.59 -4.40
C ARG A 86 5.21 0.64 -3.49
N VAL A 87 4.94 0.47 -2.20
CA VAL A 87 5.09 1.55 -1.21
C VAL A 87 6.55 2.02 -1.18
N THR A 88 7.49 1.09 -1.17
CA THR A 88 8.93 1.40 -1.20
C THR A 88 9.30 2.22 -2.44
N ASP A 89 8.81 1.81 -3.61
CA ASP A 89 9.10 2.49 -4.88
C ASP A 89 8.54 3.92 -4.91
N TYR A 90 7.31 4.10 -4.44
CA TYR A 90 6.70 5.44 -4.41
C TYR A 90 7.40 6.36 -3.42
N LYS A 91 7.81 5.86 -2.27
CA LYS A 91 8.57 6.66 -1.30
C LYS A 91 9.92 7.08 -1.85
N ALA A 92 10.61 6.18 -2.55
CA ALA A 92 11.88 6.51 -3.20
C ALA A 92 11.70 7.57 -4.29
N GLU A 93 10.66 7.46 -5.10
CA GLU A 93 10.36 8.42 -6.15
C GLU A 93 10.02 9.78 -5.58
N MET A 94 9.20 9.83 -4.52
CA MET A 94 8.88 11.09 -3.85
C MET A 94 10.12 11.77 -3.27
N LYS A 95 11.04 10.99 -2.71
CA LYS A 95 12.31 11.53 -2.20
C LYS A 95 13.12 12.17 -3.32
N LYS A 96 13.24 11.49 -4.46
CA LYS A 96 13.95 12.02 -5.63
C LYS A 96 13.35 13.33 -6.12
N LEU A 97 12.02 13.37 -6.20
CA LEU A 97 11.30 14.57 -6.63
C LEU A 97 11.47 15.74 -5.67
N ARG A 98 11.46 15.45 -4.36
CA ARG A 98 11.71 16.49 -3.34
C ARG A 98 13.12 17.07 -3.47
N GLU A 99 14.12 16.21 -3.64
CA GLU A 99 15.51 16.63 -3.82
C GLU A 99 15.71 17.45 -5.11
N ALA A 100 15.07 17.01 -6.20
CA ALA A 100 15.14 17.72 -7.48
C ALA A 100 14.46 19.10 -7.41
N ASN A 101 13.51 19.29 -6.51
CA ASN A 101 12.73 20.52 -6.37
C ASN A 101 12.99 21.26 -5.05
N LYS A 102 14.11 20.97 -4.38
CA LYS A 102 14.43 21.55 -3.07
C LYS A 102 14.46 23.08 -3.05
N ASP A 103 14.77 23.70 -4.18
CA ASP A 103 14.84 25.16 -4.30
C ASP A 103 13.50 25.76 -4.76
N ASN A 104 12.51 24.94 -5.04
CA ASN A 104 11.18 25.37 -5.46
C ASN A 104 10.23 25.37 -4.25
N LYS A 105 9.97 26.57 -3.71
CA LYS A 105 9.11 26.72 -2.52
C LYS A 105 7.65 26.32 -2.77
N GLU A 106 7.22 26.28 -4.03
CA GLU A 106 5.86 25.93 -4.40
C GLU A 106 5.68 24.43 -4.65
N TYR A 107 6.78 23.67 -4.62
CA TYR A 107 6.73 22.23 -4.84
C TYR A 107 5.94 21.53 -3.74
N LYS A 108 5.05 20.65 -4.15
CA LYS A 108 4.28 19.78 -3.27
C LYS A 108 4.33 18.36 -3.82
N ASP A 109 4.34 17.37 -2.92
CA ASP A 109 4.28 15.97 -3.32
C ASP A 109 3.00 15.72 -4.13
N SER A 110 3.07 14.81 -5.09
CA SER A 110 1.90 14.39 -5.86
C SER A 110 0.81 13.88 -4.93
N PRO A 111 -0.40 14.46 -4.94
CA PRO A 111 -1.50 13.95 -4.11
C PRO A 111 -1.82 12.48 -4.40
N LEU A 112 -1.64 12.04 -5.64
CA LEU A 112 -1.84 10.65 -6.03
C LEU A 112 -0.82 9.73 -5.34
N PHE A 113 0.47 10.10 -5.36
CA PHE A 113 1.52 9.30 -4.72
C PHE A 113 1.30 9.21 -3.22
N VAL A 114 0.98 10.34 -2.58
CA VAL A 114 0.69 10.38 -1.14
C VAL A 114 -0.49 9.47 -0.81
N ALA A 115 -1.57 9.53 -1.58
CA ALA A 115 -2.75 8.71 -1.36
C ALA A 115 -2.45 7.22 -1.52
N ILE A 116 -1.69 6.82 -2.53
CA ILE A 116 -1.31 5.43 -2.75
C ILE A 116 -0.49 4.91 -1.57
N VAL A 117 0.52 5.67 -1.14
CA VAL A 117 1.37 5.28 0.00
C VAL A 117 0.55 5.16 1.28
N GLU A 118 -0.27 6.16 1.59
CA GLU A 118 -1.09 6.14 2.81
C GLU A 118 -2.05 4.96 2.86
N ASN A 119 -2.74 4.70 1.75
CA ASN A 119 -3.75 3.64 1.74
C ASN A 119 -3.14 2.24 1.72
N LEU A 120 -2.13 2.00 0.90
CA LEU A 120 -1.47 0.70 0.85
C LEU A 120 -0.69 0.41 2.14
N SER A 121 -0.13 1.43 2.79
CA SER A 121 0.60 1.26 4.06
C SER A 121 -0.29 0.76 5.19
N LYS A 122 -1.61 0.95 5.11
CA LYS A 122 -2.55 0.43 6.11
C LYS A 122 -2.54 -1.10 6.17
N LEU A 123 -2.08 -1.76 5.12
CA LEU A 123 -1.99 -3.21 5.06
C LEU A 123 -0.64 -3.74 5.57
N LEU A 124 0.29 -2.86 5.90
CA LEU A 124 1.62 -3.21 6.37
C LEU A 124 1.73 -3.05 7.89
N THR A 125 2.60 -3.84 8.51
CA THR A 125 2.92 -3.66 9.92
C THR A 125 3.80 -2.43 10.11
N ALA A 126 3.89 -1.91 11.34
CA ALA A 126 4.75 -0.76 11.64
C ALA A 126 6.22 -1.03 11.28
N GLU A 127 6.70 -2.26 11.49
CA GLU A 127 8.05 -2.68 11.12
C GLU A 127 8.23 -2.68 9.61
N GLU A 128 7.29 -3.23 8.88
CA GLU A 128 7.32 -3.24 7.42
C GLU A 128 7.31 -1.83 6.84
N ILE A 129 6.54 -0.91 7.45
CA ILE A 129 6.53 0.49 7.02
C ILE A 129 7.91 1.11 7.14
N LYS A 130 8.64 0.83 8.24
CA LYS A 130 10.02 1.31 8.42
C LYS A 130 10.93 0.77 7.32
N GLU A 131 10.75 -0.48 6.93
CA GLU A 131 11.54 -1.11 5.89
C GLU A 131 11.30 -0.48 4.51
N THR A 132 10.16 0.20 4.30
CA THR A 132 9.87 0.87 3.03
C THR A 132 10.55 2.25 2.90
N GLU A 133 11.15 2.76 3.98
CA GLU A 133 11.79 4.08 3.96
C GLU A 133 13.05 4.08 3.08
N PRO A 134 13.30 5.15 2.29
CA PRO A 134 14.48 5.23 1.42
C PRO A 134 15.80 5.05 2.16
N GLU A 135 15.91 5.58 3.37
CA GLU A 135 17.11 5.46 4.20
C GLU A 135 17.41 4.01 4.56
N TYR A 136 16.37 3.24 4.86
CA TYR A 136 16.52 1.82 5.13
C TYR A 136 16.99 1.06 3.90
N GLN A 137 16.44 1.37 2.74
CA GLN A 137 16.80 0.72 1.47
C GLN A 137 18.24 1.04 1.08
N GLU A 138 18.70 2.27 1.29
CA GLU A 138 20.09 2.67 1.06
C GLU A 138 21.06 1.88 1.94
N LYS A 139 20.70 1.69 3.21
CA LYS A 139 21.49 0.92 4.16
C LYS A 139 21.61 -0.54 3.74
N LEU A 140 20.49 -1.15 3.30
CA LEU A 140 20.48 -2.52 2.80
C LEU A 140 21.36 -2.68 1.56
N ALA A 141 21.32 -1.73 0.63
CA ALA A 141 22.13 -1.76 -0.58
C ALA A 141 23.62 -1.75 -0.24
N LYS A 142 24.02 -0.92 0.73
CA LYS A 142 25.42 -0.87 1.20
C LYS A 142 25.85 -2.17 1.84
N GLU A 143 25.01 -2.81 2.62
CA GLU A 143 25.30 -4.10 3.24
C GLU A 143 25.44 -5.19 2.20
N LYS A 144 24.61 -5.19 1.15
CA LYS A 144 24.68 -6.17 0.06
C LYS A 144 25.96 -6.02 -0.76
N GLU A 145 26.44 -4.81 -0.95
CA GLU A 145 27.71 -4.56 -1.65
C GLU A 145 28.90 -5.15 -0.90
N LYS A 146 28.87 -5.14 0.43
CA LYS A 146 29.95 -5.67 1.26
C LYS A 146 29.95 -7.20 1.32
N LYS A 147 28.79 -7.84 1.35
CA LYS A 147 28.66 -9.29 1.50
C LYS A 147 29.30 -10.13 0.38
N PRO A 148 29.12 -9.81 -0.91
CA PRO A 148 29.79 -10.57 -1.97
C PRO A 148 31.30 -10.54 -1.89
N ILE A 149 31.86 -9.39 -1.51
CA ILE A 149 33.31 -9.22 -1.37
C ILE A 149 33.85 -10.10 -0.25
N LEU A 150 33.16 -10.16 0.89
CA LEU A 150 33.51 -10.99 2.03
C LEU A 150 33.45 -12.49 1.69
N LYS A 151 32.48 -12.91 0.89
CA LYS A 151 32.37 -14.30 0.44
C LYS A 151 33.50 -14.71 -0.48
N LEU A 152 33.98 -13.82 -1.34
CA LEU A 152 35.10 -14.07 -2.23
C LEU A 152 36.40 -14.21 -1.45
N ILE A 153 36.61 -13.42 -0.43
CA ILE A 153 37.80 -13.45 0.42
C ILE A 153 37.85 -14.73 1.25
N LYS A 154 36.72 -15.28 1.66
CA LYS A 154 36.65 -16.51 2.46
C LYS A 154 36.83 -17.79 1.64
N ARG A 155 36.87 -17.72 0.35
CA ARG A 155 37.20 -18.82 -0.54
C ARG A 155 38.71 -18.82 -0.84
#